data_7279c0b41c9bff19beaa19d945696ce7
#
_entry.id   7279c0b41c9bff19beaa19d945696ce7
#
_cell.length_a   1.000
_cell.length_b   1.000
_cell.length_c   1.000
_cell.angle_alpha   90.00
_cell.angle_beta   90.00
_cell.angle_gamma   90.00
#
_symmetry.space_group_name_H-M   'P 1'
#
loop_
_entity.id
_entity.type
_entity.pdbx_description
1 polymer ?
#
loop_
_entity_poly.entity_id
_entity_poly.type
_entity_poly.pdbx_seq_one_letter_code
_entity_poly.pdbx_strand_id
1 'polypeptide(L)'
;MFFIYMIRCLGITAAYGFLALVVLYFIPFAPKATGNTWSYARNRLKYGRLKSVALLLKNYYRLGQILIDKVAIGNGMTGKYHFKFENYQAFLDVLNGNTGVIMIGAHVGNWEIGAPFFDEYGKKINIVMFDAEHERIKEILEKNASTRDYKIIPVNEDSLTHVFRITEALDRREYVCFQGDRYLNKEKLLTTSFMGKEAKFPMGPFLLASKLKVPVVFYFAMREAQRTYRFHFFIAETVVRTKEKRAEQALLEQYTQTLEKIVRQYPEQWFNYYPFWT
;
A
#
# COMPACT_ATOMS: atom_id res chain seq x y z
N MET A 1 2.13 -23.37 -3.10
CA MET A 1 2.82 -24.52 -2.41
C MET A 1 4.32 -24.59 -2.70
N PHE A 2 4.79 -24.49 -3.96
CA PHE A 2 6.21 -24.60 -4.33
C PHE A 2 7.15 -23.67 -3.54
N PHE A 3 6.89 -22.35 -3.50
CA PHE A 3 7.73 -21.41 -2.77
C PHE A 3 7.75 -21.66 -1.26
N ILE A 4 6.66 -22.10 -0.64
CA ILE A 4 6.62 -22.43 0.79
C ILE A 4 7.54 -23.60 1.07
N TYR A 5 7.49 -24.66 0.24
CA TYR A 5 8.38 -25.79 0.37
C TYR A 5 9.86 -25.40 0.19
N MET A 6 10.15 -24.62 -0.87
CA MET A 6 11.49 -24.12 -1.13
C MET A 6 12.03 -23.25 0.03
N ILE A 7 11.21 -22.35 0.58
CA ILE A 7 11.61 -21.51 1.73
C ILE A 7 11.94 -22.37 2.96
N ARG A 8 11.16 -23.43 3.21
CA ARG A 8 11.37 -24.33 4.35
C ARG A 8 12.62 -25.22 4.18
N CYS A 9 12.86 -25.74 2.99
CA CYS A 9 13.96 -26.69 2.73
C CYS A 9 15.29 -26.02 2.37
N LEU A 10 15.26 -24.95 1.56
CA LEU A 10 16.45 -24.30 1.00
C LEU A 10 16.65 -22.87 1.54
N GLY A 11 15.69 -22.34 2.27
CA GLY A 11 15.72 -21.01 2.85
C GLY A 11 15.28 -19.89 1.89
N ILE A 12 15.06 -18.70 2.49
CA ILE A 12 14.53 -17.51 1.78
C ILE A 12 15.51 -17.03 0.70
N THR A 13 16.82 -17.14 0.93
CA THR A 13 17.85 -16.68 -0.03
C THR A 13 17.81 -17.50 -1.32
N ALA A 14 17.61 -18.82 -1.23
CA ALA A 14 17.43 -19.67 -2.40
C ALA A 14 16.16 -19.31 -3.18
N ALA A 15 15.07 -18.98 -2.47
CA ALA A 15 13.83 -18.51 -3.09
C ALA A 15 14.05 -17.21 -3.87
N TYR A 16 14.84 -16.25 -3.37
CA TYR A 16 15.19 -15.04 -4.10
C TYR A 16 16.10 -15.31 -5.31
N GLY A 17 17.02 -16.28 -5.22
CA GLY A 17 17.83 -16.69 -6.36
C GLY A 17 16.97 -17.26 -7.50
N PHE A 18 16.05 -18.16 -7.18
CA PHE A 18 15.11 -18.72 -8.14
C PHE A 18 14.16 -17.66 -8.74
N LEU A 19 13.74 -16.69 -7.93
CA LEU A 19 12.90 -15.57 -8.37
C LEU A 19 13.53 -14.79 -9.54
N ALA A 20 14.86 -14.65 -9.58
CA ALA A 20 15.53 -13.94 -10.69
C ALA A 20 15.22 -14.60 -12.04
N LEU A 21 15.20 -15.94 -12.11
CA LEU A 21 14.82 -16.69 -13.32
C LEU A 21 13.35 -16.50 -13.65
N VAL A 22 12.48 -16.53 -12.64
CA VAL A 22 11.03 -16.30 -12.79
C VAL A 22 10.75 -14.92 -13.37
N VAL A 23 11.45 -13.89 -12.92
CA VAL A 23 11.29 -12.51 -13.42
C VAL A 23 11.64 -12.42 -14.90
N LEU A 24 12.75 -13.01 -15.33
CA LEU A 24 13.15 -13.00 -16.75
C LEU A 24 12.10 -13.70 -17.63
N TYR A 25 11.55 -14.81 -17.14
CA TYR A 25 10.47 -15.51 -17.83
C TYR A 25 9.18 -14.68 -17.89
N PHE A 26 8.82 -13.98 -16.80
CA PHE A 26 7.52 -13.31 -16.68
C PHE A 26 7.40 -12.00 -17.50
N ILE A 27 8.49 -11.26 -17.69
CA ILE A 27 8.49 -9.96 -18.38
C ILE A 27 7.83 -9.98 -19.76
N PRO A 28 8.14 -10.92 -20.69
CA PRO A 28 7.51 -10.97 -21.99
C PRO A 28 6.02 -11.33 -21.95
N PHE A 29 5.56 -11.99 -20.90
CA PHE A 29 4.16 -12.41 -20.75
C PHE A 29 3.25 -11.37 -20.09
N ALA A 30 3.81 -10.23 -19.64
CA ALA A 30 3.06 -9.14 -19.02
C ALA A 30 3.21 -7.80 -19.78
N PRO A 31 2.89 -7.73 -21.10
CA PRO A 31 3.22 -6.57 -21.94
C PRO A 31 2.57 -5.27 -21.47
N LYS A 32 1.34 -5.32 -20.94
CA LYS A 32 0.64 -4.13 -20.40
C LYS A 32 1.35 -3.58 -19.17
N ALA A 33 1.68 -4.43 -18.20
CA ALA A 33 2.39 -4.04 -16.98
C ALA A 33 3.80 -3.51 -17.30
N THR A 34 4.52 -4.20 -18.17
CA THR A 34 5.84 -3.81 -18.68
C THR A 34 5.80 -2.44 -19.37
N GLY A 35 4.82 -2.20 -20.25
CA GLY A 35 4.64 -0.93 -20.94
C GLY A 35 4.32 0.24 -19.99
N ASN A 36 3.49 0.02 -18.98
CA ASN A 36 3.17 1.04 -17.98
C ASN A 36 4.38 1.38 -17.09
N THR A 37 5.14 0.37 -16.64
CA THR A 37 6.37 0.57 -15.87
C THR A 37 7.44 1.26 -16.71
N TRP A 38 7.56 0.92 -17.99
CA TRP A 38 8.43 1.60 -18.94
C TRP A 38 8.05 3.07 -19.11
N SER A 39 6.76 3.36 -19.34
CA SER A 39 6.23 4.73 -19.46
C SER A 39 6.50 5.55 -18.19
N TYR A 40 6.31 4.97 -17.02
CA TYR A 40 6.66 5.59 -15.74
C TYR A 40 8.14 5.94 -15.66
N ALA A 41 9.04 5.00 -15.98
CA ALA A 41 10.49 5.22 -15.98
C ALA A 41 10.91 6.34 -16.94
N ARG A 42 10.39 6.30 -18.17
CA ARG A 42 10.77 7.24 -19.25
C ARG A 42 10.13 8.62 -19.07
N ASN A 43 8.84 8.66 -18.77
CA ASN A 43 8.05 9.88 -18.85
C ASN A 43 7.96 10.62 -17.50
N ARG A 44 8.02 9.91 -16.37
CA ARG A 44 7.91 10.53 -15.04
C ARG A 44 9.26 10.65 -14.34
N LEU A 45 10.06 9.57 -14.33
CA LEU A 45 11.39 9.60 -13.73
C LEU A 45 12.47 10.18 -14.67
N LYS A 46 12.15 10.37 -15.96
CA LYS A 46 13.08 10.88 -16.98
C LYS A 46 14.34 10.03 -17.14
N TYR A 47 14.25 8.72 -16.90
CA TYR A 47 15.39 7.81 -17.02
C TYR A 47 15.77 7.54 -18.48
N GLY A 48 17.07 7.38 -18.76
CA GLY A 48 17.57 6.87 -20.03
C GLY A 48 17.14 5.41 -20.26
N ARG A 49 17.31 4.89 -21.49
CA ARG A 49 16.85 3.54 -21.87
C ARG A 49 17.39 2.44 -20.94
N LEU A 50 18.71 2.43 -20.71
CA LEU A 50 19.36 1.41 -19.85
C LEU A 50 18.88 1.46 -18.42
N LYS A 51 18.73 2.67 -17.84
CA LYS A 51 18.21 2.84 -16.48
C LYS A 51 16.74 2.44 -16.38
N SER A 52 15.95 2.62 -17.45
CA SER A 52 14.56 2.17 -17.51
C SER A 52 14.43 0.65 -17.56
N VAL A 53 15.30 -0.05 -18.32
CA VAL A 53 15.38 -1.52 -18.29
C VAL A 53 15.76 -2.01 -16.91
N ALA A 54 16.78 -1.42 -16.28
CA ALA A 54 17.21 -1.79 -14.93
C ALA A 54 16.09 -1.57 -13.90
N LEU A 55 15.32 -0.47 -14.01
CA LEU A 55 14.16 -0.23 -13.15
C LEU A 55 13.09 -1.30 -13.36
N LEU A 56 12.77 -1.66 -14.59
CA LEU A 56 11.78 -2.67 -14.92
C LEU A 56 12.13 -4.02 -14.29
N LEU A 57 13.36 -4.50 -14.48
CA LEU A 57 13.85 -5.74 -13.86
C LEU A 57 13.78 -5.69 -12.34
N LYS A 58 14.25 -4.59 -11.74
CA LYS A 58 14.19 -4.39 -10.28
C LYS A 58 12.77 -4.35 -9.76
N ASN A 59 11.83 -3.71 -10.47
CA ASN A 59 10.44 -3.61 -10.05
C ASN A 59 9.77 -4.98 -9.96
N TYR A 60 9.89 -5.82 -10.99
CA TYR A 60 9.37 -7.18 -10.95
C TYR A 60 10.05 -8.04 -9.88
N TYR A 61 11.36 -7.90 -9.73
CA TYR A 61 12.10 -8.63 -8.72
C TYR A 61 11.69 -8.22 -7.29
N ARG A 62 11.52 -6.91 -7.04
CA ARG A 62 11.03 -6.39 -5.75
C ARG A 62 9.62 -6.86 -5.44
N LEU A 63 8.71 -6.84 -6.41
CA LEU A 63 7.37 -7.41 -6.22
C LEU A 63 7.45 -8.89 -5.80
N GLY A 64 8.24 -9.69 -6.52
CA GLY A 64 8.41 -11.10 -6.19
C GLY A 64 9.04 -11.32 -4.81
N GLN A 65 10.04 -10.50 -4.42
CA GLN A 65 10.60 -10.55 -3.06
C GLN A 65 9.55 -10.26 -2.00
N ILE A 66 8.73 -9.22 -2.19
CA ILE A 66 7.64 -8.87 -1.27
C ILE A 66 6.64 -10.01 -1.13
N LEU A 67 6.27 -10.67 -2.23
CA LEU A 67 5.37 -11.82 -2.18
C LEU A 67 5.98 -13.00 -1.41
N ILE A 68 7.27 -13.28 -1.61
CA ILE A 68 8.00 -14.30 -0.83
C ILE A 68 8.06 -13.92 0.65
N ASP A 69 8.35 -12.65 0.96
CA ASP A 69 8.42 -12.13 2.33
C ASP A 69 7.08 -12.26 3.05
N LYS A 70 5.96 -11.93 2.38
CA LYS A 70 4.60 -12.12 2.90
C LYS A 70 4.36 -13.57 3.30
N VAL A 71 4.74 -14.52 2.44
CA VAL A 71 4.60 -15.95 2.70
C VAL A 71 5.49 -16.38 3.86
N ALA A 72 6.74 -15.92 3.91
CA ALA A 72 7.68 -16.28 4.98
C ALA A 72 7.20 -15.76 6.35
N ILE A 73 6.80 -14.50 6.44
CA ILE A 73 6.30 -13.87 7.68
C ILE A 73 4.98 -14.51 8.11
N GLY A 74 4.04 -14.73 7.18
CA GLY A 74 2.79 -15.43 7.47
C GLY A 74 2.97 -16.89 7.92
N ASN A 75 4.16 -17.48 7.74
CA ASN A 75 4.54 -18.79 8.27
C ASN A 75 5.46 -18.70 9.51
N GLY A 76 5.46 -17.59 10.23
CA GLY A 76 6.15 -17.43 11.52
C GLY A 76 7.65 -17.11 11.41
N MET A 77 8.14 -16.71 10.23
CA MET A 77 9.56 -16.39 10.02
C MET A 77 9.88 -14.89 10.24
N THR A 78 9.09 -14.18 11.03
CA THR A 78 9.25 -12.74 11.30
C THR A 78 10.64 -12.41 11.85
N GLY A 79 11.21 -13.24 12.71
CA GLY A 79 12.55 -13.06 13.28
C GLY A 79 13.70 -13.07 12.26
N LYS A 80 13.46 -13.40 10.99
CA LYS A 80 14.44 -13.31 9.90
C LYS A 80 14.45 -11.95 9.20
N TYR A 81 13.63 -11.00 9.66
CA TYR A 81 13.46 -9.67 9.10
C TYR A 81 13.84 -8.60 10.12
N HIS A 82 14.29 -7.46 9.62
CA HIS A 82 14.61 -6.29 10.41
C HIS A 82 13.61 -5.18 10.09
N PHE A 83 13.18 -4.47 11.11
CA PHE A 83 12.20 -3.41 10.98
C PHE A 83 12.79 -2.10 11.48
N LYS A 84 12.67 -1.05 10.69
CA LYS A 84 13.10 0.31 10.99
C LYS A 84 11.90 1.24 10.86
N PHE A 85 11.87 2.26 11.68
CA PHE A 85 10.73 3.16 11.75
C PHE A 85 11.21 4.61 11.61
N GLU A 86 10.56 5.37 10.74
CA GLU A 86 10.72 6.83 10.63
C GLU A 86 9.48 7.53 11.17
N ASN A 87 9.69 8.63 11.89
CA ASN A 87 8.64 9.37 12.61
C ASN A 87 7.83 8.49 13.59
N TYR A 88 8.52 7.51 14.18
CA TYR A 88 7.87 6.51 15.03
C TYR A 88 7.23 7.11 16.27
N GLN A 89 7.90 8.08 16.94
CA GLN A 89 7.34 8.73 18.13
C GLN A 89 6.04 9.47 17.80
N ALA A 90 6.01 10.28 16.75
CA ALA A 90 4.79 10.95 16.31
C ALA A 90 3.66 9.98 15.98
N PHE A 91 4.00 8.83 15.41
CA PHE A 91 3.03 7.77 15.18
C PHE A 91 2.54 7.13 16.47
N LEU A 92 3.42 6.86 17.44
CA LEU A 92 3.04 6.36 18.76
C LEU A 92 2.12 7.34 19.51
N ASP A 93 2.36 8.64 19.39
CA ASP A 93 1.50 9.66 19.99
C ASP A 93 0.06 9.59 19.42
N VAL A 94 -0.06 9.35 18.12
CA VAL A 94 -1.35 9.09 17.46
C VAL A 94 -1.98 7.76 17.93
N LEU A 95 -1.18 6.70 18.06
CA LEU A 95 -1.62 5.41 18.55
C LEU A 95 -2.16 5.45 19.99
N ASN A 96 -1.46 6.19 20.85
CA ASN A 96 -1.83 6.37 22.26
C ASN A 96 -3.03 7.32 22.45
N GLY A 97 -3.42 8.00 21.39
CA GLY A 97 -4.63 8.81 21.34
C GLY A 97 -5.89 7.96 21.61
N ASN A 98 -6.92 8.63 22.12
CA ASN A 98 -8.19 8.00 22.51
C ASN A 98 -9.21 7.96 21.36
N THR A 99 -8.76 7.94 20.12
CA THR A 99 -9.59 7.96 18.90
C THR A 99 -9.19 6.85 17.94
N GLY A 100 -10.10 6.51 17.02
CA GLY A 100 -9.73 5.72 15.83
C GLY A 100 -8.82 6.51 14.90
N VAL A 101 -8.15 5.82 13.98
CA VAL A 101 -7.19 6.42 13.05
C VAL A 101 -7.47 5.94 11.63
N ILE A 102 -7.45 6.86 10.68
CA ILE A 102 -7.47 6.51 9.26
C ILE A 102 -6.02 6.45 8.76
N MET A 103 -5.68 5.31 8.17
CA MET A 103 -4.39 5.11 7.51
C MET A 103 -4.59 5.04 5.99
N ILE A 104 -3.85 5.86 5.25
CA ILE A 104 -3.91 5.87 3.78
C ILE A 104 -2.55 5.46 3.23
N GLY A 105 -2.50 4.27 2.66
CA GLY A 105 -1.33 3.73 1.96
C GLY A 105 -1.45 3.84 0.45
N ALA A 106 -0.57 3.13 -0.25
CA ALA A 106 -0.56 2.97 -1.71
C ALA A 106 -0.05 1.56 -2.07
N HIS A 107 -0.19 1.18 -3.35
CA HIS A 107 0.44 -0.03 -3.87
C HIS A 107 1.96 0.16 -4.06
N VAL A 108 2.60 0.62 -2.99
CA VAL A 108 4.03 0.89 -2.88
C VAL A 108 4.60 0.06 -1.74
N GLY A 109 5.70 -0.64 -1.98
CA GLY A 109 6.31 -1.49 -0.96
C GLY A 109 5.41 -2.65 -0.50
N ASN A 110 5.45 -2.96 0.79
CA ASN A 110 4.69 -4.05 1.41
C ASN A 110 3.79 -3.54 2.55
N TRP A 111 2.66 -2.94 2.20
CA TRP A 111 1.76 -2.35 3.18
C TRP A 111 1.19 -3.37 4.20
N GLU A 112 1.06 -4.64 3.80
CA GLU A 112 0.51 -5.69 4.67
C GLU A 112 1.49 -6.14 5.78
N ILE A 113 2.78 -5.87 5.64
CA ILE A 113 3.80 -6.33 6.60
C ILE A 113 3.68 -5.63 7.96
N GLY A 114 2.96 -4.52 8.01
CA GLY A 114 2.71 -3.76 9.24
C GLY A 114 1.67 -4.39 10.16
N ALA A 115 0.80 -5.26 9.66
CA ALA A 115 -0.31 -5.80 10.45
C ALA A 115 0.13 -6.42 11.81
N PRO A 116 1.18 -7.25 11.90
CA PRO A 116 1.63 -7.80 13.17
C PRO A 116 2.07 -6.74 14.20
N PHE A 117 2.57 -5.58 13.75
CA PHE A 117 2.98 -4.51 14.67
C PHE A 117 1.83 -3.82 15.35
N PHE A 118 0.72 -3.65 14.66
CA PHE A 118 -0.44 -2.99 15.25
C PHE A 118 -1.10 -3.86 16.32
N ASP A 119 -1.01 -5.18 16.18
CA ASP A 119 -1.52 -6.12 17.16
C ASP A 119 -0.78 -6.03 18.50
N GLU A 120 0.53 -5.78 18.49
CA GLU A 120 1.33 -5.53 19.71
C GLU A 120 0.81 -4.34 20.53
N TYR A 121 0.12 -3.38 19.89
CA TYR A 121 -0.50 -2.22 20.54
C TYR A 121 -1.97 -2.44 20.87
N GLY A 122 -2.50 -3.67 20.70
CA GLY A 122 -3.89 -4.01 20.97
C GLY A 122 -4.90 -3.29 20.07
N LYS A 123 -4.46 -2.84 18.89
CA LYS A 123 -5.28 -2.09 17.94
C LYS A 123 -5.70 -2.97 16.77
N LYS A 124 -7.01 -3.13 16.59
CA LYS A 124 -7.57 -3.88 15.47
C LYS A 124 -7.47 -3.07 14.18
N ILE A 125 -7.11 -3.74 13.10
CA ILE A 125 -7.00 -3.17 11.76
C ILE A 125 -8.21 -3.58 10.92
N ASN A 126 -8.82 -2.61 10.26
CA ASN A 126 -9.87 -2.80 9.29
C ASN A 126 -9.36 -2.34 7.91
N ILE A 127 -9.28 -3.24 6.96
CA ILE A 127 -8.80 -2.94 5.60
C ILE A 127 -10.02 -2.72 4.72
N VAL A 128 -10.10 -1.54 4.13
CA VAL A 128 -11.17 -1.19 3.19
C VAL A 128 -10.72 -1.57 1.79
N MET A 129 -11.47 -2.46 1.13
CA MET A 129 -11.17 -2.90 -0.24
C MET A 129 -12.43 -3.13 -1.03
N PHE A 130 -12.31 -3.07 -2.36
CA PHE A 130 -13.46 -3.33 -3.25
C PHE A 130 -13.89 -4.80 -3.19
N ASP A 131 -15.19 -5.02 -3.34
CA ASP A 131 -15.84 -6.33 -3.22
C ASP A 131 -15.25 -7.37 -4.20
N ALA A 132 -15.00 -6.97 -5.45
CA ALA A 132 -14.36 -7.82 -6.45
C ALA A 132 -12.91 -8.24 -6.11
N GLU A 133 -12.18 -7.44 -5.34
CA GLU A 133 -10.87 -7.81 -4.79
C GLU A 133 -11.03 -8.71 -3.58
N HIS A 134 -12.06 -8.46 -2.76
CA HIS A 134 -12.38 -9.25 -1.58
C HIS A 134 -12.66 -10.71 -1.94
N GLU A 135 -13.47 -11.00 -2.95
CA GLU A 135 -13.77 -12.38 -3.34
C GLU A 135 -12.53 -13.17 -3.78
N ARG A 136 -11.66 -12.56 -4.59
CA ARG A 136 -10.38 -13.18 -5.00
C ARG A 136 -9.44 -13.42 -3.82
N ILE A 137 -9.41 -12.50 -2.87
CA ILE A 137 -8.56 -12.58 -1.68
C ILE A 137 -9.18 -13.55 -0.67
N LYS A 138 -10.51 -13.61 -0.55
CA LYS A 138 -11.24 -14.51 0.33
C LYS A 138 -10.90 -15.98 0.06
N GLU A 139 -10.89 -16.42 -1.19
CA GLU A 139 -10.48 -17.78 -1.54
C GLU A 139 -9.04 -18.11 -1.11
N ILE A 140 -8.14 -17.12 -1.20
CA ILE A 140 -6.74 -17.26 -0.78
C ILE A 140 -6.63 -17.19 0.75
N LEU A 141 -7.45 -16.38 1.40
CA LEU A 141 -7.47 -16.17 2.85
C LEU A 141 -8.08 -17.37 3.58
N GLU A 142 -9.18 -17.94 3.07
CA GLU A 142 -9.83 -19.11 3.66
C GLU A 142 -8.92 -20.35 3.62
N LYS A 143 -8.07 -20.46 2.60
CA LYS A 143 -7.06 -21.52 2.49
C LYS A 143 -5.85 -21.34 3.44
N ASN A 144 -5.65 -20.12 3.99
CA ASN A 144 -4.52 -19.76 4.86
C ASN A 144 -4.99 -19.16 6.20
N ALA A 145 -6.17 -19.53 6.68
CA ALA A 145 -6.91 -18.91 7.78
C ALA A 145 -6.32 -19.11 9.20
N SER A 146 -5.03 -19.32 9.33
CA SER A 146 -4.36 -19.26 10.62
C SER A 146 -3.65 -17.91 10.80
N THR A 147 -4.16 -17.06 11.67
CA THR A 147 -3.51 -15.86 12.23
C THR A 147 -3.48 -14.60 11.36
N ARG A 148 -4.63 -14.01 11.02
CA ARG A 148 -4.63 -12.62 10.54
C ARG A 148 -5.49 -11.75 11.45
N ASP A 149 -4.84 -10.83 12.14
CA ASP A 149 -5.47 -9.92 13.12
C ASP A 149 -6.11 -8.69 12.48
N TYR A 150 -6.61 -8.80 11.23
CA TYR A 150 -7.32 -7.71 10.58
C TYR A 150 -8.67 -8.14 10.01
N LYS A 151 -9.62 -7.21 10.00
CA LYS A 151 -10.94 -7.36 9.40
C LYS A 151 -10.95 -6.71 8.02
N ILE A 152 -11.77 -7.25 7.10
CA ILE A 152 -12.01 -6.63 5.80
C ILE A 152 -13.35 -5.92 5.83
N ILE A 153 -13.38 -4.67 5.38
CA ILE A 153 -14.59 -3.91 5.11
C ILE A 153 -14.74 -3.83 3.58
N PRO A 154 -15.61 -4.67 2.99
CA PRO A 154 -15.85 -4.61 1.55
C PRO A 154 -16.61 -3.35 1.18
N VAL A 155 -16.17 -2.68 0.11
CA VAL A 155 -16.86 -1.54 -0.48
C VAL A 155 -17.80 -2.05 -1.56
N ASN A 156 -19.09 -1.89 -1.30
CA ASN A 156 -20.12 -2.04 -2.31
C ASN A 156 -20.60 -0.64 -2.70
N GLU A 157 -20.53 -0.29 -3.98
CA GLU A 157 -20.87 1.05 -4.47
C GLU A 157 -22.37 1.35 -4.40
N ASP A 158 -23.20 0.30 -4.39
CA ASP A 158 -24.67 0.42 -4.33
C ASP A 158 -25.18 0.59 -2.88
N SER A 159 -24.29 0.57 -1.88
CA SER A 159 -24.66 0.60 -0.47
C SER A 159 -23.72 1.48 0.35
N LEU A 160 -24.27 2.19 1.33
CA LEU A 160 -23.50 2.94 2.33
C LEU A 160 -23.04 2.07 3.52
N THR A 161 -23.27 0.78 3.49
CA THR A 161 -22.95 -0.15 4.59
C THR A 161 -21.47 -0.08 4.99
N HIS A 162 -20.57 0.08 4.01
CA HIS A 162 -19.15 0.23 4.30
C HIS A 162 -18.84 1.51 5.10
N VAL A 163 -19.56 2.63 4.86
CA VAL A 163 -19.38 3.88 5.61
C VAL A 163 -19.76 3.68 7.07
N PHE A 164 -20.90 3.00 7.36
CA PHE A 164 -21.30 2.69 8.72
C PHE A 164 -20.28 1.80 9.43
N ARG A 165 -19.77 0.75 8.77
CA ARG A 165 -18.74 -0.13 9.33
C ARG A 165 -17.43 0.59 9.62
N ILE A 166 -17.03 1.55 8.75
CA ILE A 166 -15.87 2.41 8.95
C ILE A 166 -16.06 3.28 10.18
N THR A 167 -17.20 3.97 10.29
CA THR A 167 -17.52 4.84 11.43
C THR A 167 -17.54 4.02 12.74
N GLU A 168 -18.22 2.88 12.76
CA GLU A 168 -18.26 1.99 13.91
C GLU A 168 -16.86 1.49 14.34
N ALA A 169 -15.97 1.17 13.39
CA ALA A 169 -14.61 0.78 13.69
C ALA A 169 -13.82 1.94 14.34
N LEU A 170 -13.96 3.16 13.81
CA LEU A 170 -13.32 4.35 14.36
C LEU A 170 -13.85 4.70 15.76
N ASP A 171 -15.17 4.55 16.01
CA ASP A 171 -15.78 4.74 17.33
C ASP A 171 -15.26 3.72 18.36
N ARG A 172 -14.94 2.50 17.91
CA ARG A 172 -14.24 1.50 18.73
C ARG A 172 -12.74 1.76 18.88
N ARG A 173 -12.22 2.90 18.37
CA ARG A 173 -10.79 3.28 18.39
C ARG A 173 -9.90 2.29 17.62
N GLU A 174 -10.47 1.64 16.61
CA GLU A 174 -9.74 0.76 15.69
C GLU A 174 -9.10 1.56 14.54
N TYR A 175 -8.21 0.91 13.79
CA TYR A 175 -7.60 1.50 12.60
C TYR A 175 -8.36 1.12 11.35
N VAL A 176 -8.52 2.09 10.46
CA VAL A 176 -9.15 1.88 9.15
C VAL A 176 -8.14 2.23 8.06
N CYS A 177 -7.75 1.23 7.27
CA CYS A 177 -6.71 1.34 6.25
C CYS A 177 -7.32 1.38 4.85
N PHE A 178 -6.91 2.37 4.07
CA PHE A 178 -7.27 2.55 2.67
C PHE A 178 -6.04 2.48 1.77
N GLN A 179 -6.27 2.08 0.51
CA GLN A 179 -5.32 2.31 -0.58
C GLN A 179 -5.76 3.55 -1.36
N GLY A 180 -4.94 4.60 -1.31
CA GLY A 180 -5.28 5.92 -1.87
C GLY A 180 -4.89 6.11 -3.33
N ASP A 181 -4.24 5.14 -3.98
CA ASP A 181 -3.66 5.29 -5.32
C ASP A 181 -4.39 4.53 -6.44
N ARG A 182 -5.47 3.80 -6.14
CA ARG A 182 -6.26 3.08 -7.15
C ARG A 182 -7.75 3.33 -7.03
N TYR A 183 -8.41 3.36 -8.18
CA TYR A 183 -9.86 3.49 -8.28
C TYR A 183 -10.42 2.48 -9.31
N LEU A 184 -11.63 2.00 -9.06
CA LEU A 184 -12.42 1.21 -10.01
C LEU A 184 -13.48 2.09 -10.67
N ASN A 185 -14.15 2.93 -9.88
CA ASN A 185 -15.19 3.85 -10.38
C ASN A 185 -14.56 5.15 -10.89
N LYS A 186 -14.90 5.53 -12.12
CA LYS A 186 -14.40 6.75 -12.78
C LYS A 186 -15.23 8.00 -12.47
N GLU A 187 -16.35 7.88 -11.76
CA GLU A 187 -17.25 8.99 -11.47
C GLU A 187 -16.87 9.77 -10.21
N LYS A 188 -16.28 9.10 -9.23
CA LYS A 188 -15.94 9.67 -7.91
C LYS A 188 -14.43 9.84 -7.75
N LEU A 189 -13.87 10.76 -8.53
CA LEU A 189 -12.43 11.02 -8.56
C LEU A 189 -12.10 12.43 -8.11
N LEU A 190 -10.91 12.56 -7.53
CA LEU A 190 -10.22 13.84 -7.33
C LEU A 190 -9.04 13.90 -8.27
N THR A 191 -8.69 15.10 -8.69
CA THR A 191 -7.59 15.35 -9.62
C THR A 191 -6.54 16.24 -8.97
N THR A 192 -5.28 15.88 -9.10
CA THR A 192 -4.16 16.71 -8.64
C THR A 192 -2.90 16.45 -9.48
N SER A 193 -1.90 17.30 -9.35
CA SER A 193 -0.59 17.07 -9.96
C SER A 193 0.16 15.97 -9.20
N PHE A 194 0.67 14.98 -9.94
CA PHE A 194 1.51 13.92 -9.40
C PHE A 194 2.65 13.59 -10.38
N MET A 195 3.88 13.70 -9.92
CA MET A 195 5.10 13.52 -10.74
C MET A 195 5.11 14.39 -12.01
N GLY A 196 4.64 15.64 -11.89
CA GLY A 196 4.67 16.64 -12.97
C GLY A 196 3.62 16.44 -14.06
N LYS A 197 2.55 15.69 -13.79
CA LYS A 197 1.37 15.61 -14.66
C LYS A 197 0.10 15.45 -13.82
N GLU A 198 -1.01 15.90 -14.34
CA GLU A 198 -2.32 15.67 -13.76
C GLU A 198 -2.61 14.17 -13.64
N ALA A 199 -3.10 13.75 -12.50
CA ALA A 199 -3.45 12.37 -12.18
C ALA A 199 -4.73 12.31 -11.36
N LYS A 200 -5.45 11.21 -11.51
CA LYS A 200 -6.74 10.95 -10.87
C LYS A 200 -6.58 9.97 -9.71
N PHE A 201 -7.26 10.28 -8.61
CA PHE A 201 -7.24 9.50 -7.38
C PHE A 201 -8.66 9.21 -6.89
N PRO A 202 -8.91 8.12 -6.15
CA PRO A 202 -10.23 7.85 -5.57
C PRO A 202 -10.62 8.94 -4.59
N MET A 203 -11.85 9.46 -4.68
CA MET A 203 -12.35 10.48 -3.75
C MET A 203 -12.67 9.89 -2.36
N GLY A 204 -13.15 8.65 -2.31
CA GLY A 204 -13.68 8.02 -1.10
C GLY A 204 -12.79 8.12 0.13
N PRO A 205 -11.53 7.66 0.11
CA PRO A 205 -10.62 7.71 1.27
C PRO A 205 -10.45 9.13 1.84
N PHE A 206 -10.24 10.11 0.95
CA PHE A 206 -9.98 11.50 1.32
C PHE A 206 -11.25 12.21 1.81
N LEU A 207 -12.39 11.94 1.20
CA LEU A 207 -13.68 12.48 1.62
C LEU A 207 -14.06 11.96 3.01
N LEU A 208 -13.97 10.65 3.25
CA LEU A 208 -14.26 10.05 4.55
C LEU A 208 -13.32 10.58 5.62
N ALA A 209 -12.02 10.59 5.36
CA ALA A 209 -11.02 11.11 6.29
C ALA A 209 -11.28 12.58 6.67
N SER A 210 -11.63 13.43 5.69
CA SER A 210 -11.93 14.84 5.95
C SER A 210 -13.24 15.07 6.72
N LYS A 211 -14.20 14.13 6.63
CA LYS A 211 -15.52 14.24 7.29
C LYS A 211 -15.54 13.70 8.71
N LEU A 212 -14.82 12.60 8.94
CA LEU A 212 -14.87 11.89 10.24
C LEU A 212 -13.99 12.53 11.31
N LYS A 213 -13.18 13.54 10.96
CA LYS A 213 -12.37 14.36 11.91
C LYS A 213 -11.49 13.51 12.86
N VAL A 214 -10.98 12.40 12.37
CA VAL A 214 -10.03 11.55 13.10
C VAL A 214 -8.61 11.80 12.57
N PRO A 215 -7.56 11.47 13.34
CA PRO A 215 -6.19 11.52 12.85
C PRO A 215 -6.02 10.72 11.55
N VAL A 216 -5.27 11.28 10.61
CA VAL A 216 -4.94 10.63 9.34
C VAL A 216 -3.45 10.42 9.26
N VAL A 217 -3.03 9.20 8.94
CA VAL A 217 -1.63 8.83 8.77
C VAL A 217 -1.40 8.28 7.37
N PHE A 218 -0.46 8.85 6.63
CA PHE A 218 0.03 8.24 5.40
C PHE A 218 1.11 7.23 5.78
N TYR A 219 0.97 6.01 5.29
CA TYR A 219 1.76 4.87 5.73
C TYR A 219 2.36 4.11 4.55
N PHE A 220 3.67 3.89 4.60
CA PHE A 220 4.40 3.15 3.58
C PHE A 220 5.45 2.25 4.23
N ALA A 221 5.48 0.98 3.84
CA ALA A 221 6.45 0.00 4.33
C ALA A 221 7.38 -0.42 3.19
N MET A 222 8.57 0.14 3.16
CA MET A 222 9.51 -0.01 2.05
C MET A 222 10.55 -1.07 2.32
N ARG A 223 10.75 -1.97 1.37
CA ARG A 223 11.77 -3.00 1.46
C ARG A 223 13.16 -2.44 1.15
N GLU A 224 14.08 -2.61 2.07
CA GLU A 224 15.51 -2.27 1.89
C GLU A 224 16.36 -3.53 1.65
N ALA A 225 17.69 -3.39 1.80
CA ALA A 225 18.61 -4.51 1.71
C ALA A 225 18.47 -5.47 2.93
N GLN A 226 19.04 -6.67 2.83
CA GLN A 226 19.17 -7.62 3.93
C GLN A 226 17.85 -7.94 4.68
N ARG A 227 16.72 -8.06 3.96
CA ARG A 227 15.40 -8.32 4.56
C ARG A 227 14.99 -7.28 5.61
N THR A 228 15.35 -6.04 5.38
CA THR A 228 14.94 -4.90 6.20
C THR A 228 13.72 -4.25 5.58
N TYR A 229 12.76 -3.89 6.40
CA TYR A 229 11.63 -3.05 6.04
C TYR A 229 11.70 -1.76 6.83
N ARG A 230 11.58 -0.63 6.11
CA ARG A 230 11.48 0.70 6.72
C ARG A 230 10.04 1.17 6.63
N PHE A 231 9.48 1.51 7.77
CA PHE A 231 8.15 2.07 7.90
C PHE A 231 8.24 3.59 7.94
N HIS A 232 7.53 4.23 7.04
CA HIS A 232 7.42 5.68 6.97
C HIS A 232 6.01 6.06 7.41
N PHE A 233 5.92 6.90 8.44
CA PHE A 233 4.66 7.44 8.95
C PHE A 233 4.65 8.95 8.77
N PHE A 234 3.62 9.47 8.14
CA PHE A 234 3.42 10.90 7.95
C PHE A 234 2.05 11.26 8.49
N ILE A 235 2.02 12.02 9.57
CA ILE A 235 0.78 12.50 10.15
C ILE A 235 0.28 13.64 9.27
N ALA A 236 -0.94 13.50 8.73
CA ALA A 236 -1.54 14.54 7.92
C ALA A 236 -1.89 15.75 8.78
N GLU A 237 -1.65 16.94 8.27
CA GLU A 237 -2.11 18.17 8.91
C GLU A 237 -3.63 18.23 8.86
N THR A 238 -4.25 18.73 9.93
CA THR A 238 -5.69 18.92 9.98
C THR A 238 -6.12 19.91 8.90
N VAL A 239 -7.00 19.45 8.04
CA VAL A 239 -7.50 20.26 6.91
C VAL A 239 -8.88 20.79 7.22
N VAL A 240 -9.03 22.11 7.16
CA VAL A 240 -10.31 22.80 7.28
C VAL A 240 -10.76 23.24 5.88
N ARG A 241 -12.04 23.03 5.57
CA ARG A 241 -12.63 23.54 4.34
C ARG A 241 -12.55 25.07 4.30
N THR A 242 -12.00 25.62 3.21
CA THR A 242 -12.03 27.06 2.91
C THR A 242 -13.02 27.36 1.77
N LYS A 243 -13.20 28.64 1.45
CA LYS A 243 -14.00 29.05 0.28
C LYS A 243 -13.36 28.60 -1.04
N GLU A 244 -12.04 28.53 -1.05
CA GLU A 244 -11.25 28.25 -2.27
C GLU A 244 -10.94 26.75 -2.44
N LYS A 245 -10.93 25.98 -1.33
CA LYS A 245 -10.47 24.58 -1.36
C LYS A 245 -11.29 23.68 -0.47
N ARG A 246 -11.71 22.54 -1.02
CA ARG A 246 -12.37 21.48 -0.26
C ARG A 246 -11.34 20.73 0.61
N ALA A 247 -11.76 20.28 1.79
CA ALA A 247 -10.89 19.57 2.73
C ALA A 247 -10.33 18.28 2.14
N GLU A 248 -11.15 17.50 1.42
CA GLU A 248 -10.71 16.27 0.75
C GLU A 248 -9.66 16.52 -0.33
N GLN A 249 -9.74 17.66 -1.05
CA GLN A 249 -8.76 18.04 -2.04
C GLN A 249 -7.42 18.42 -1.40
N ALA A 250 -7.46 19.17 -0.31
CA ALA A 250 -6.25 19.56 0.41
C ALA A 250 -5.55 18.33 1.05
N LEU A 251 -6.33 17.37 1.58
CA LEU A 251 -5.79 16.12 2.10
C LEU A 251 -5.16 15.26 0.99
N LEU A 252 -5.79 15.19 -0.19
CA LEU A 252 -5.23 14.51 -1.36
C LEU A 252 -3.88 15.11 -1.75
N GLU A 253 -3.73 16.43 -1.72
CA GLU A 253 -2.48 17.08 -2.09
C GLU A 253 -1.35 16.77 -1.10
N GLN A 254 -1.63 16.75 0.20
CA GLN A 254 -0.65 16.29 1.20
C GLN A 254 -0.25 14.83 0.94
N TYR A 255 -1.23 13.96 0.66
CA TYR A 255 -0.97 12.56 0.34
C TYR A 255 -0.11 12.41 -0.92
N THR A 256 -0.43 13.10 -2.00
CA THR A 256 0.30 12.97 -3.27
C THR A 256 1.72 13.52 -3.19
N GLN A 257 1.96 14.61 -2.43
CA GLN A 257 3.29 15.12 -2.16
C GLN A 257 4.12 14.08 -1.39
N THR A 258 3.52 13.46 -0.38
CA THR A 258 4.16 12.40 0.41
C THR A 258 4.43 11.15 -0.43
N LEU A 259 3.43 10.70 -1.20
CA LEU A 259 3.57 9.56 -2.10
C LEU A 259 4.66 9.81 -3.16
N GLU A 260 4.73 11.01 -3.74
CA GLU A 260 5.76 11.36 -4.71
C GLU A 260 7.17 11.28 -4.10
N LYS A 261 7.34 11.74 -2.85
CA LYS A 261 8.61 11.61 -2.12
C LYS A 261 9.02 10.14 -1.97
N ILE A 262 8.11 9.28 -1.54
CA ILE A 262 8.36 7.85 -1.37
C ILE A 262 8.66 7.16 -2.71
N VAL A 263 7.86 7.44 -3.75
CA VAL A 263 8.05 6.84 -5.08
C VAL A 263 9.38 7.29 -5.72
N ARG A 264 9.83 8.51 -5.48
CA ARG A 264 11.14 8.97 -5.94
C ARG A 264 12.30 8.35 -5.19
N GLN A 265 12.13 8.06 -3.90
CA GLN A 265 13.14 7.42 -3.06
C GLN A 265 13.25 5.90 -3.36
N TYR A 266 12.12 5.23 -3.65
CA TYR A 266 12.03 3.80 -3.92
C TYR A 266 11.32 3.51 -5.25
N PRO A 267 11.85 3.99 -6.38
CA PRO A 267 11.12 3.97 -7.65
C PRO A 267 10.79 2.57 -8.17
N GLU A 268 11.58 1.56 -7.78
CA GLU A 268 11.34 0.16 -8.14
C GLU A 268 10.28 -0.54 -7.28
N GLN A 269 9.69 0.15 -6.30
CA GLN A 269 8.69 -0.44 -5.41
C GLN A 269 7.29 0.13 -5.58
N TRP A 270 7.04 0.91 -6.60
CA TRP A 270 5.68 1.30 -6.97
C TRP A 270 5.14 0.33 -8.01
N PHE A 271 4.15 -0.48 -7.59
CA PHE A 271 3.59 -1.57 -8.38
C PHE A 271 2.36 -1.11 -9.16
N ASN A 272 2.53 0.00 -9.88
CA ASN A 272 1.50 0.57 -10.72
C ASN A 272 1.57 -0.01 -12.14
N TYR A 273 0.78 -1.05 -12.38
CA TYR A 273 0.75 -1.80 -13.64
C TYR A 273 -0.38 -1.41 -14.58
N TYR A 274 -1.00 -0.26 -14.34
CA TYR A 274 -2.07 0.29 -15.19
C TYR A 274 -1.72 1.71 -15.66
N PRO A 275 -2.40 2.25 -16.71
CA PRO A 275 -2.15 3.61 -17.17
C PRO A 275 -2.68 4.63 -16.14
N PHE A 276 -1.78 5.20 -15.36
CA PHE A 276 -2.11 6.07 -14.23
C PHE A 276 -2.44 7.51 -14.66
N TRP A 277 -1.71 8.02 -15.66
CA TRP A 277 -1.85 9.37 -16.19
C TRP A 277 -2.61 9.35 -17.52
N THR A 278 -3.87 9.05 -17.49
CA THR A 278 -4.76 9.05 -18.67
C THR A 278 -5.62 10.29 -18.71
#